data_e196c0bdb860b31b0bb50f263804c981
#
_entry.id   e196c0bdb860b31b0bb50f263804c981
#
_cell.length_a   1.000
_cell.length_b   1.000
_cell.length_c   1.000
_cell.angle_alpha   90.00
_cell.angle_beta   90.00
_cell.angle_gamma   90.00
#
_symmetry.space_group_name_H-M   'P 1'
#
loop_
_entity.id
_entity.type
_entity.pdbx_description
1 polymer ?
#
loop_
_entity_poly.entity_id
_entity_poly.type
_entity_poly.pdbx_seq_one_letter_code
_entity_poly.pdbx_strand_id
1 'polypeptide(L)'
;MTYTKISLYLANGIPEALSNLWYRSDSAVVEIRDAVEDAKNGKDLLNRIQKMKLLRKFTLDRENDKRIRFKGTDCWGNVSYLEIIR
;
A
#
# COMPACT_ATOMS: atom_id res chain seq x y z
N MET A 1 1.53 -12.61 1.62
CA MET A 1 0.47 -13.01 0.67
C MET A 1 0.99 -12.96 -0.75
N THR A 2 0.44 -13.75 -1.63
CA THR A 2 0.84 -13.77 -3.04
C THR A 2 0.21 -12.59 -3.76
N TYR A 3 1.00 -11.89 -4.56
CA TYR A 3 0.54 -10.73 -5.32
C TYR A 3 1.31 -10.62 -6.63
N THR A 4 0.74 -9.87 -7.59
CA THR A 4 1.38 -9.58 -8.87
C THR A 4 1.81 -8.12 -8.98
N LYS A 5 1.15 -7.21 -8.27
CA LYS A 5 1.44 -5.78 -8.34
C LYS A 5 1.05 -5.08 -7.06
N ILE A 6 1.86 -4.12 -6.65
CA ILE A 6 1.53 -3.17 -5.59
C ILE A 6 1.56 -1.78 -6.20
N SER A 7 0.52 -0.99 -5.93
CA SER A 7 0.43 0.40 -6.42
C SER A 7 -0.02 1.30 -5.28
N LEU A 8 0.61 2.42 -5.13
CA LEU A 8 0.23 3.48 -4.20
C LEU A 8 -0.18 4.70 -5.04
N TYR A 9 -1.42 5.10 -5.03
CA TYR A 9 -1.94 6.23 -5.78
C TYR A 9 -2.06 7.44 -4.88
N LEU A 10 -1.29 8.47 -5.16
CA LEU A 10 -1.42 9.75 -4.47
C LEU A 10 -2.52 10.58 -5.14
N ALA A 11 -3.24 11.39 -4.33
CA ALA A 11 -4.41 12.13 -4.80
C ALA A 11 -4.12 13.08 -5.96
N ASN A 12 -2.88 13.47 -6.14
CA ASN A 12 -2.47 14.37 -7.22
C ASN A 12 -2.18 13.64 -8.54
N GLY A 13 -2.58 12.40 -8.63
CA GLY A 13 -2.57 11.67 -9.89
C GLY A 13 -1.18 11.39 -10.45
N ILE A 14 -0.21 11.09 -9.60
CA ILE A 14 1.10 10.64 -10.06
C ILE A 14 1.22 9.12 -9.82
N PRO A 15 0.48 8.29 -10.56
CA PRO A 15 0.60 6.84 -10.43
C PRO A 15 1.99 6.34 -10.84
N GLU A 16 2.69 7.14 -11.63
CA GLU A 16 4.04 6.82 -12.09
C GLU A 16 5.06 6.70 -10.97
N ALA A 17 4.91 7.49 -9.93
CA ALA A 17 5.85 7.46 -8.82
C ALA A 17 5.91 6.07 -8.18
N LEU A 18 4.90 5.26 -8.39
CA LEU A 18 4.73 4.03 -7.62
C LEU A 18 5.12 2.77 -8.31
N SER A 19 4.90 2.70 -9.60
CA SER A 19 5.53 1.65 -10.38
C SER A 19 7.05 1.80 -10.33
N ASN A 20 7.54 3.02 -10.19
CA ASN A 20 8.96 3.29 -9.98
C ASN A 20 9.41 2.95 -8.56
N LEU A 21 8.57 3.15 -7.57
CA LEU A 21 8.86 2.77 -6.19
C LEU A 21 9.10 1.27 -6.05
N TRP A 22 8.44 0.47 -6.87
CA TRP A 22 8.60 -0.97 -6.84
C TRP A 22 10.04 -1.43 -7.12
N TYR A 23 10.75 -0.67 -7.93
CA TYR A 23 12.14 -0.98 -8.29
C TYR A 23 13.15 -0.26 -7.42
N ARG A 24 12.71 0.60 -6.53
CA ARG A 24 13.62 1.32 -5.65
C ARG A 24 13.95 0.50 -4.42
N SER A 25 15.14 0.75 -3.89
CA SER A 25 15.57 0.19 -2.61
C SER A 25 15.33 1.15 -1.44
N ASP A 26 14.46 2.14 -1.61
CA ASP A 26 14.08 3.04 -0.53
C ASP A 26 13.48 2.25 0.63
N SER A 27 13.83 2.62 1.85
CA SER A 27 13.36 1.91 3.04
C SER A 27 11.83 1.84 3.14
N ALA A 28 11.14 2.89 2.72
CA ALA A 28 9.67 2.90 2.73
C ALA A 28 9.08 1.87 1.75
N VAL A 29 9.68 1.71 0.58
CA VAL A 29 9.24 0.73 -0.42
C VAL A 29 9.49 -0.68 0.07
N VAL A 30 10.66 -0.93 0.61
CA VAL A 30 11.02 -2.24 1.17
C VAL A 30 10.08 -2.59 2.31
N GLU A 31 9.76 -1.63 3.17
CA GLU A 31 8.85 -1.83 4.30
C GLU A 31 7.44 -2.22 3.82
N ILE A 32 6.91 -1.52 2.82
CA ILE A 32 5.59 -1.84 2.26
C ILE A 32 5.60 -3.23 1.62
N ARG A 33 6.61 -3.53 0.84
CA ARG A 33 6.74 -4.82 0.17
C ARG A 33 6.81 -5.96 1.17
N ASP A 34 7.64 -5.82 2.20
CA ASP A 34 7.79 -6.82 3.25
C ASP A 34 6.47 -7.03 4.00
N ALA A 35 5.75 -5.95 4.30
CA ALA A 35 4.45 -6.05 4.94
C ALA A 35 3.45 -6.84 4.10
N VAL A 36 3.41 -6.60 2.80
CA VAL A 36 2.53 -7.33 1.88
C VAL A 36 2.92 -8.80 1.81
N GLU A 37 4.19 -9.09 1.70
CA GLU A 37 4.68 -10.48 1.63
C GLU A 37 4.39 -11.26 2.91
N ASP A 38 4.54 -10.61 4.06
CA ASP A 38 4.35 -11.26 5.37
C ASP A 38 2.89 -11.34 5.80
N ALA A 39 2.01 -10.50 5.24
CA ALA A 39 0.61 -10.46 5.62
C ALA A 39 -0.13 -11.71 5.14
N LYS A 40 -1.08 -12.18 5.96
CA LYS A 40 -1.92 -13.33 5.63
C LYS A 40 -3.17 -12.94 4.85
N ASN A 41 -3.70 -11.74 5.12
CA ASN A 41 -4.92 -11.21 4.51
C ASN A 41 -4.95 -9.68 4.63
N GLY A 42 -6.02 -9.06 4.15
CA GLY A 42 -6.15 -7.62 4.17
C GLY A 42 -6.18 -7.03 5.58
N LYS A 43 -6.80 -7.72 6.53
CA LYS A 43 -6.87 -7.26 7.91
C LYS A 43 -5.49 -7.29 8.58
N ASP A 44 -4.74 -8.35 8.37
CA ASP A 44 -3.38 -8.45 8.89
C ASP A 44 -2.48 -7.39 8.24
N LEU A 45 -2.64 -7.17 6.93
CA LEU A 45 -1.91 -6.12 6.23
C LEU A 45 -2.26 -4.74 6.79
N LEU A 46 -3.52 -4.48 7.07
CA LEU A 46 -3.93 -3.21 7.69
C LEU A 46 -3.19 -2.98 9.01
N ASN A 47 -3.12 -4.00 9.86
CA ASN A 47 -2.42 -3.90 11.13
C ASN A 47 -0.93 -3.59 10.94
N ARG A 48 -0.33 -4.12 9.90
CA ARG A 48 1.09 -3.89 9.58
C ARG A 48 1.33 -2.48 9.04
N ILE A 49 0.49 -2.02 8.12
CA ILE A 49 0.67 -0.69 7.51
C ILE A 49 0.36 0.45 8.47
N GLN A 50 -0.52 0.24 9.44
CA GLN A 50 -0.82 1.25 10.47
C GLN A 50 0.37 1.56 11.38
N LYS A 51 1.37 0.70 11.40
CA LYS A 51 2.62 0.93 12.14
C LYS A 51 3.63 1.71 11.31
N MET A 52 3.37 1.88 10.01
CA MET A 52 4.27 2.60 9.11
C MET A 52 4.00 4.10 9.17
N LYS A 53 5.05 4.89 9.09
CA LYS A 53 4.93 6.34 9.11
C LYS A 53 4.11 6.86 7.93
N LEU A 54 4.31 6.31 6.75
CA LEU A 54 3.66 6.76 5.53
C LEU A 54 2.19 6.35 5.46
N LEU A 55 1.84 5.18 5.94
CA LEU A 55 0.53 4.56 5.72
C LEU A 55 -0.34 4.45 6.97
N ARG A 56 0.09 5.00 8.10
CA ARG A 56 -0.61 4.81 9.37
C ARG A 56 -2.05 5.33 9.43
N LYS A 57 -2.43 6.22 8.53
CA LYS A 57 -3.79 6.78 8.43
C LYS A 57 -4.66 6.08 7.40
N PHE A 58 -4.17 4.96 6.87
CA PHE A 58 -4.92 4.18 5.89
C PHE A 58 -5.88 3.23 6.58
N THR A 59 -7.01 2.97 5.92
CA THR A 59 -7.99 1.98 6.35
C THR A 59 -8.31 1.05 5.18
N LEU A 60 -8.81 -0.14 5.48
CA LEU A 60 -9.21 -1.10 4.45
C LEU A 60 -10.47 -0.59 3.74
N ASP A 61 -10.36 -0.31 2.46
CA ASP A 61 -11.45 0.19 1.63
C ASP A 61 -12.21 -0.94 0.92
N ARG A 62 -11.49 -1.90 0.35
CA ARG A 62 -12.07 -3.00 -0.39
C ARG A 62 -11.15 -4.20 -0.39
N GLU A 63 -11.73 -5.40 -0.27
CA GLU A 63 -11.00 -6.65 -0.44
C GLU A 63 -11.86 -7.65 -1.19
N ASN A 64 -11.28 -8.28 -2.23
CA ASN A 64 -11.89 -9.39 -2.95
C ASN A 64 -10.79 -10.36 -3.41
N ASP A 65 -11.16 -11.37 -4.19
CA ASP A 65 -10.22 -12.42 -4.62
C ASP A 65 -9.07 -11.90 -5.48
N LYS A 66 -9.25 -10.76 -6.15
CA LYS A 66 -8.29 -10.22 -7.10
C LYS A 66 -7.52 -9.01 -6.56
N ARG A 67 -8.07 -8.33 -5.56
CA ARG A 67 -7.57 -7.01 -5.17
C ARG A 67 -7.84 -6.70 -3.73
N ILE A 68 -6.88 -6.02 -3.11
CA ILE A 68 -7.06 -5.41 -1.79
C ILE A 68 -6.75 -3.93 -1.96
N ARG A 69 -7.64 -3.06 -1.48
CA ARG A 69 -7.48 -1.62 -1.59
C ARG A 69 -7.61 -0.96 -0.23
N PHE A 70 -6.63 -0.13 0.09
CA PHE A 70 -6.64 0.71 1.28
C PHE A 70 -6.78 2.16 0.85
N LYS A 71 -7.51 2.94 1.64
CA LYS A 71 -7.70 4.37 1.43
C LYS A 71 -7.25 5.12 2.67
N GLY A 72 -6.56 6.21 2.47
CA GLY A 72 -6.12 7.01 3.61
C GLY A 72 -5.55 8.34 3.19
N THR A 73 -4.88 8.97 4.15
CA THR A 73 -4.22 10.25 3.95
C THR A 73 -2.72 10.00 4.07
N ASP A 74 -1.97 10.44 3.08
CA ASP A 74 -0.51 10.34 3.12
C ASP A 74 0.10 11.36 4.10
N CYS A 75 1.43 11.35 4.21
CA CYS A 75 2.12 12.24 5.13
C CYS A 75 2.03 13.72 4.74
N TRP A 76 1.55 14.03 3.54
CA TRP A 76 1.33 15.39 3.05
C TRP A 76 -0.12 15.84 3.17
N GLY A 77 -0.99 15.01 3.75
CA GLY A 77 -2.40 15.36 3.93
C GLY A 77 -3.29 15.10 2.72
N ASN A 78 -2.79 14.44 1.69
CA ASN A 78 -3.57 14.12 0.49
C ASN A 78 -4.24 12.75 0.62
N VAL A 79 -5.46 12.62 0.07
CA VAL A 79 -6.13 11.31 -0.01
C VAL A 79 -5.31 10.42 -0.95
N SER A 80 -5.07 9.19 -0.53
CA SER A 80 -4.25 8.24 -1.24
C SER A 80 -4.84 6.85 -1.17
N TYR A 81 -4.43 5.98 -2.09
CA TYR A 81 -4.86 4.59 -2.13
C TYR A 81 -3.65 3.68 -2.26
N LEU A 82 -3.63 2.62 -1.46
CA LEU A 82 -2.70 1.52 -1.63
C LEU A 82 -3.48 0.34 -2.19
N GLU A 83 -3.03 -0.19 -3.31
CA GLU A 83 -3.73 -1.28 -3.99
C GLU A 83 -2.78 -2.45 -4.22
N ILE A 84 -3.21 -3.63 -3.81
CA ILE A 84 -2.49 -4.88 -4.03
C ILE A 84 -3.32 -5.73 -4.99
N ILE A 85 -2.73 -6.08 -6.12
CA ILE A 85 -3.33 -6.97 -7.12
C ILE A 85 -2.78 -8.37 -6.88
N ARG A 86 -3.68 -9.31 -6.66
CA ARG A 86 -3.32 -10.71 -6.45
C ARG A 86 -3.09 -11.45 -7.76
#